data_13627cf89676a30b5ca4e3d9f0f447a9
#
_entry.id   13627cf89676a30b5ca4e3d9f0f447a9
#
_cell.length_a   1.000
_cell.length_b   1.000
_cell.length_c   1.000
_cell.angle_alpha   90.00
_cell.angle_beta   90.00
_cell.angle_gamma   90.00
#
_symmetry.space_group_name_H-M   'P 1'
#
loop_
_entity.id
_entity.type
_entity.pdbx_description
1 polymer ?
#
loop_
_entity_poly.entity_id
_entity_poly.type
_entity_poly.pdbx_seq_one_letter_code
_entity_poly.pdbx_strand_id
1 'polypeptide(L)'
;AEAIIAVAAAAGYLKNCAAEKIALTDLGRTYLLRASPFYSEIQPDSETHYELLKEAFYRGDDEDSGKRLAVELGDKSEAEIKDFIDLMHRLTLPAAGGLARQHIFGRIGKLLDVAAGSGSLAAAIADYNPHIRCTLLDFAPVCALARKNIVSFGLEEQISTVAADMFR
;
A
#
# COMPACT_ATOMS: atom_id res chain seq x y z
N ALA A 1 10.17 25.31 -10.80
CA ALA A 1 11.03 24.84 -9.69
C ALA A 1 10.55 25.39 -8.35
N GLU A 2 10.38 26.70 -8.19
CA GLU A 2 10.04 27.37 -6.92
C GLU A 2 8.72 26.87 -6.31
N ALA A 3 7.68 26.69 -7.13
CA ALA A 3 6.37 26.18 -6.65
C ALA A 3 6.48 24.75 -6.07
N ILE A 4 7.27 23.88 -6.69
CA ILE A 4 7.50 22.52 -6.19
C ILE A 4 8.24 22.54 -4.85
N ILE A 5 9.26 23.41 -4.75
CA ILE A 5 10.03 23.61 -3.52
C ILE A 5 9.13 24.12 -2.39
N ALA A 6 8.27 25.11 -2.69
CA ALA A 6 7.33 25.67 -1.71
C ALA A 6 6.34 24.59 -1.21
N VAL A 7 5.77 23.79 -2.09
CA VAL A 7 4.87 22.69 -1.72
C VAL A 7 5.60 21.63 -0.89
N ALA A 8 6.78 21.19 -1.31
CA ALA A 8 7.57 20.20 -0.59
C ALA A 8 8.04 20.71 0.80
N ALA A 9 8.32 22.01 0.93
CA ALA A 9 8.63 22.64 2.22
C ALA A 9 7.38 22.73 3.11
N ALA A 10 6.25 23.13 2.57
CA ALA A 10 4.97 23.14 3.30
C ALA A 10 4.54 21.76 3.77
N ALA A 11 4.81 20.72 2.97
CA ALA A 11 4.59 19.32 3.33
C ALA A 11 5.64 18.75 4.31
N GLY A 12 6.64 19.54 4.72
CA GLY A 12 7.64 19.13 5.69
C GLY A 12 8.78 18.28 5.13
N TYR A 13 8.89 18.09 3.82
CA TYR A 13 9.98 17.32 3.20
C TYR A 13 11.28 18.13 3.06
N LEU A 14 11.15 19.44 2.96
CA LEU A 14 12.28 20.35 2.81
C LEU A 14 12.33 21.35 3.95
N LYS A 15 13.54 21.84 4.26
CA LYS A 15 13.77 22.94 5.19
C LYS A 15 14.75 23.93 4.59
N ASN A 16 14.54 25.21 4.89
CA ASN A 16 15.47 26.26 4.55
C ASN A 16 16.70 26.20 5.48
N CYS A 17 17.86 26.33 4.91
CA CYS A 17 19.14 26.45 5.61
C CYS A 17 19.73 27.84 5.39
N ALA A 18 20.81 28.18 6.12
CA ALA A 18 21.52 29.41 5.91
C ALA A 18 22.03 29.54 4.47
N ALA A 19 22.20 30.79 3.99
CA ALA A 19 22.67 31.11 2.64
C ALA A 19 21.78 30.58 1.50
N GLU A 20 20.46 30.70 1.64
CA GLU A 20 19.44 30.31 0.62
C GLU A 20 19.51 28.85 0.18
N LYS A 21 20.13 27.99 0.99
CA LYS A 21 20.20 26.55 0.72
C LYS A 21 18.97 25.85 1.24
N ILE A 22 18.58 24.82 0.50
CA ILE A 22 17.48 23.94 0.86
C ILE A 22 18.07 22.56 1.21
N ALA A 23 17.57 21.96 2.26
CA ALA A 23 17.95 20.60 2.66
C ALA A 23 16.73 19.72 2.89
N LEU A 24 16.92 18.41 2.74
CA LEU A 24 15.91 17.43 3.14
C LEU A 24 15.78 17.41 4.68
N THR A 25 14.55 17.36 5.15
CA THR A 25 14.25 16.98 6.55
C THR A 25 14.45 15.47 6.72
N ASP A 26 14.27 14.94 7.92
CA ASP A 26 14.28 13.48 8.12
C ASP A 26 13.13 12.80 7.38
N LEU A 27 11.94 13.45 7.34
CA LEU A 27 10.83 13.03 6.51
C LEU A 27 11.22 12.98 5.03
N GLY A 28 11.87 14.05 4.53
CA GLY A 28 12.36 14.10 3.17
C GLY A 28 13.39 13.01 2.85
N ARG A 29 14.32 12.72 3.78
CA ARG A 29 15.28 11.61 3.59
C ARG A 29 14.60 10.27 3.53
N THR A 30 13.59 10.07 4.38
CA THR A 30 12.84 8.82 4.45
C THR A 30 12.10 8.52 3.16
N TYR A 31 11.46 9.49 2.54
CA TYR A 31 10.56 9.22 1.41
C TYR A 31 11.09 9.64 0.03
N LEU A 32 12.09 10.53 -0.03
CA LEU A 32 12.58 11.06 -1.30
C LEU A 32 13.96 10.51 -1.72
N LEU A 33 14.67 9.79 -0.86
CA LEU A 33 15.96 9.21 -1.22
C LEU A 33 15.80 7.76 -1.71
N ARG A 34 16.35 7.47 -2.87
CA ARG A 34 16.34 6.10 -3.47
C ARG A 34 16.96 5.03 -2.57
N ALA A 35 17.87 5.41 -1.68
CA ALA A 35 18.48 4.49 -0.71
C ALA A 35 17.55 4.13 0.46
N SER A 36 16.43 4.81 0.61
CA SER A 36 15.46 4.53 1.68
C SER A 36 14.56 3.34 1.32
N PRO A 37 14.28 2.43 2.27
CA PRO A 37 13.32 1.36 2.06
C PRO A 37 11.89 1.86 1.83
N PHE A 38 11.60 3.12 2.17
CA PHE A 38 10.30 3.77 1.97
C PHE A 38 10.22 4.59 0.68
N TYR A 39 11.32 4.63 -0.10
CA TYR A 39 11.28 5.30 -1.39
C TYR A 39 10.40 4.54 -2.37
N SER A 40 9.48 5.25 -3.00
CA SER A 40 8.65 4.71 -4.09
C SER A 40 8.78 5.60 -5.31
N GLU A 41 9.27 5.03 -6.40
CA GLU A 41 9.26 5.67 -7.71
C GLU A 41 7.91 5.39 -8.37
N ILE A 42 6.93 6.25 -8.10
CA ILE A 42 5.67 6.24 -8.86
C ILE A 42 5.98 6.98 -10.16
N GLN A 43 6.01 6.24 -11.25
CA GLN A 43 5.94 6.84 -12.60
C GLN A 43 4.46 7.10 -12.87
N PRO A 44 3.96 8.33 -12.80
CA PRO A 44 2.63 8.59 -13.30
C PRO A 44 2.68 8.41 -14.82
N ASP A 45 2.05 7.40 -15.31
CA ASP A 45 1.53 7.41 -16.68
C ASP A 45 0.37 8.41 -16.69
N SER A 46 0.76 9.70 -16.82
CA SER A 46 -0.14 10.83 -16.57
C SER A 46 -1.26 10.94 -17.60
N GLU A 47 -1.05 10.45 -18.82
CA GLU A 47 -2.04 10.49 -19.89
C GLU A 47 -3.13 9.42 -19.68
N THR A 48 -2.72 8.18 -19.42
CA THR A 48 -3.65 7.07 -19.20
C THR A 48 -4.48 7.29 -17.94
N HIS A 49 -3.88 7.75 -16.83
CA HIS A 49 -4.63 8.05 -15.60
C HIS A 49 -5.60 9.23 -15.76
N TYR A 50 -5.24 10.26 -16.53
CA TYR A 50 -6.13 11.39 -16.78
C TYR A 50 -7.36 10.97 -17.59
N GLU A 51 -7.19 10.20 -18.65
CA GLU A 51 -8.32 9.72 -19.46
C GLU A 51 -9.19 8.71 -18.69
N LEU A 52 -8.62 7.83 -17.89
CA LEU A 52 -9.37 6.93 -17.01
C LEU A 52 -10.19 7.70 -15.96
N LEU A 53 -9.63 8.72 -15.33
CA LEU A 53 -10.34 9.57 -14.37
C LEU A 53 -11.46 10.36 -15.06
N LYS A 54 -11.21 10.88 -16.25
CA LYS A 54 -12.17 11.59 -17.05
C LYS A 54 -13.34 10.68 -17.46
N GLU A 55 -13.04 9.48 -17.94
CA GLU A 55 -14.06 8.49 -18.27
C GLU A 55 -14.90 8.10 -17.05
N ALA A 56 -14.27 7.84 -15.91
CA ALA A 56 -14.97 7.51 -14.68
C ALA A 56 -15.89 8.66 -14.23
N PHE A 57 -15.43 9.91 -14.36
CA PHE A 57 -16.22 11.10 -14.01
C PHE A 57 -17.46 11.30 -14.88
N TYR A 58 -17.36 10.97 -16.19
CA TYR A 58 -18.48 11.14 -17.12
C TYR A 58 -19.42 9.93 -17.18
N ARG A 59 -18.96 8.74 -16.84
CA ARG A 59 -19.80 7.52 -16.85
C ARG A 59 -20.65 7.31 -15.59
N GLY A 60 -20.31 7.97 -14.49
CA GLY A 60 -20.97 7.73 -13.20
C GLY A 60 -20.58 6.38 -12.58
N ASP A 61 -21.25 6.01 -11.48
CA ASP A 61 -21.04 4.74 -10.80
C ASP A 61 -21.37 3.56 -11.73
N ASP A 62 -20.39 2.73 -12.00
CA ASP A 62 -20.51 1.49 -12.72
C ASP A 62 -20.61 0.34 -11.71
N GLU A 63 -21.80 -0.28 -11.60
CA GLU A 63 -22.02 -1.45 -10.74
C GLU A 63 -21.09 -2.64 -11.06
N ASP A 64 -20.42 -2.60 -12.22
CA ASP A 64 -19.53 -3.66 -12.70
C ASP A 64 -18.03 -3.39 -12.43
N SER A 65 -17.68 -2.33 -11.72
CA SER A 65 -16.26 -1.99 -11.46
C SER A 65 -15.47 -3.09 -10.75
N GLY A 66 -16.09 -3.76 -9.77
CA GLY A 66 -15.48 -4.88 -9.06
C GLY A 66 -15.26 -6.12 -9.93
N LYS A 67 -16.20 -6.41 -10.84
CA LYS A 67 -16.07 -7.51 -11.80
C LYS A 67 -14.97 -7.26 -12.81
N ARG A 68 -14.81 -6.00 -13.24
CA ARG A 68 -13.72 -5.58 -14.13
C ARG A 68 -12.36 -5.81 -13.48
N LEU A 69 -12.19 -5.42 -12.21
CA LEU A 69 -10.95 -5.63 -11.50
C LEU A 69 -10.58 -7.12 -11.40
N ALA A 70 -11.58 -7.99 -11.15
CA ALA A 70 -11.36 -9.44 -11.11
C ALA A 70 -10.92 -10.00 -12.47
N VAL A 71 -11.52 -9.52 -13.55
CA VAL A 71 -11.15 -9.90 -14.93
C VAL A 71 -9.76 -9.36 -15.28
N GLU A 72 -9.48 -8.10 -14.98
CA GLU A 72 -8.18 -7.48 -15.24
C GLU A 72 -7.04 -8.20 -14.50
N LEU A 73 -7.26 -8.64 -13.25
CA LEU A 73 -6.27 -9.43 -12.51
C LEU A 73 -6.10 -10.83 -13.11
N GLY A 74 -7.16 -11.41 -13.66
CA GLY A 74 -7.12 -12.71 -14.35
C GLY A 74 -6.31 -12.68 -15.64
N ASP A 75 -6.26 -11.54 -16.32
CA ASP A 75 -5.57 -11.36 -17.59
C ASP A 75 -4.09 -10.93 -17.40
N LYS A 76 -3.68 -10.54 -16.18
CA LYS A 76 -2.30 -10.14 -15.88
C LYS A 76 -1.39 -11.34 -15.65
N SER A 77 -0.15 -11.22 -16.12
CA SER A 77 0.92 -12.16 -15.78
C SER A 77 1.26 -12.10 -14.28
N GLU A 78 1.84 -13.17 -13.75
CA GLU A 78 2.33 -13.20 -12.36
C GLU A 78 3.34 -12.06 -12.07
N ALA A 79 4.15 -11.68 -13.04
CA ALA A 79 5.11 -10.58 -12.90
C ALA A 79 4.40 -9.23 -12.73
N GLU A 80 3.39 -8.93 -13.54
CA GLU A 80 2.61 -7.69 -13.44
C GLU A 80 1.84 -7.61 -12.12
N ILE A 81 1.25 -8.72 -11.67
CA ILE A 81 0.58 -8.79 -10.37
C ILE A 81 1.60 -8.53 -9.26
N LYS A 82 2.78 -9.16 -9.34
CA LYS A 82 3.83 -8.97 -8.35
C LYS A 82 4.30 -7.52 -8.28
N ASP A 83 4.58 -6.89 -9.42
CA ASP A 83 5.06 -5.50 -9.47
C ASP A 83 4.03 -4.54 -8.88
N PHE A 84 2.75 -4.75 -9.18
CA PHE A 84 1.66 -3.98 -8.58
C PHE A 84 1.58 -4.18 -7.05
N ILE A 85 1.64 -5.43 -6.58
CA ILE A 85 1.58 -5.74 -5.14
C ILE A 85 2.82 -5.18 -4.42
N ASP A 86 4.00 -5.25 -5.02
CA ASP A 86 5.23 -4.69 -4.46
C ASP A 86 5.16 -3.15 -4.37
N LEU A 87 4.53 -2.49 -5.35
CA LEU A 87 4.27 -1.06 -5.30
C LEU A 87 3.30 -0.73 -4.15
N MET A 88 2.17 -1.42 -4.06
CA MET A 88 1.20 -1.23 -2.99
C MET A 88 1.81 -1.48 -1.61
N HIS A 89 2.68 -2.50 -1.48
CA HIS A 89 3.42 -2.77 -0.25
C HIS A 89 4.22 -1.55 0.21
N ARG A 90 5.03 -0.97 -0.69
CA ARG A 90 5.84 0.22 -0.38
C ARG A 90 5.01 1.43 -0.01
N LEU A 91 3.86 1.64 -0.66
CA LEU A 91 2.95 2.75 -0.36
C LEU A 91 2.24 2.59 0.98
N THR A 92 1.91 1.35 1.36
CA THR A 92 1.14 1.04 2.56
C THR A 92 2.02 0.99 3.82
N LEU A 93 3.27 0.56 3.68
CA LEU A 93 4.18 0.30 4.79
C LEU A 93 4.35 1.47 5.78
N PRO A 94 4.45 2.75 5.34
CA PRO A 94 4.55 3.88 6.27
C PRO A 94 3.33 4.05 7.16
N ALA A 95 2.14 3.80 6.62
CA ALA A 95 0.89 3.91 7.37
C ALA A 95 0.66 2.71 8.30
N ALA A 96 1.14 1.53 7.92
CA ALA A 96 0.93 0.29 8.63
C ALA A 96 1.45 0.33 10.08
N GLY A 97 2.66 0.87 10.28
CA GLY A 97 3.24 1.02 11.61
C GLY A 97 2.50 2.01 12.51
N GLY A 98 1.91 3.06 11.94
CA GLY A 98 1.06 4.00 12.66
C GLY A 98 -0.28 3.39 13.05
N LEU A 99 -0.89 2.66 12.11
CA LEU A 99 -2.15 1.95 12.32
C LEU A 99 -2.02 0.89 13.41
N ALA A 100 -0.95 0.08 13.38
CA ALA A 100 -0.72 -1.02 14.33
C ALA A 100 -0.72 -0.58 15.80
N ARG A 101 -0.39 0.68 16.07
CA ARG A 101 -0.34 1.29 17.42
C ARG A 101 -1.67 1.83 17.92
N GLN A 102 -2.73 1.73 17.14
CA GLN A 102 -4.04 2.27 17.55
C GLN A 102 -4.64 1.42 18.68
N HIS A 103 -5.26 2.08 19.66
CA HIS A 103 -5.82 1.45 20.86
C HIS A 103 -6.87 0.37 20.59
N ILE A 104 -7.53 0.43 19.44
CA ILE A 104 -8.55 -0.54 19.07
C ILE A 104 -7.99 -1.96 19.00
N PHE A 105 -6.74 -2.12 18.55
CA PHE A 105 -6.10 -3.42 18.42
C PHE A 105 -5.79 -4.08 19.77
N GLY A 106 -5.70 -3.33 20.85
CA GLY A 106 -5.60 -3.89 22.21
C GLY A 106 -6.87 -4.59 22.70
N ARG A 107 -7.99 -4.45 22.01
CA ARG A 107 -9.33 -4.94 22.42
C ARG A 107 -9.88 -6.05 21.54
N ILE A 108 -9.22 -6.38 20.45
CA ILE A 108 -9.67 -7.40 19.49
C ILE A 108 -8.68 -8.56 19.46
N GLY A 109 -9.19 -9.77 19.24
CA GLY A 109 -8.36 -10.96 19.09
C GLY A 109 -8.30 -11.49 17.67
N LYS A 110 -9.18 -10.99 16.79
CA LYS A 110 -9.26 -11.42 15.39
C LYS A 110 -9.43 -10.22 14.46
N LEU A 111 -8.74 -10.27 13.33
CA LEU A 111 -8.78 -9.26 12.27
C LEU A 111 -9.03 -9.95 10.93
N LEU A 112 -9.97 -9.44 10.15
CA LEU A 112 -10.13 -9.77 8.75
C LEU A 112 -9.66 -8.54 7.94
N ASP A 113 -8.69 -8.76 7.05
CA ASP A 113 -8.18 -7.78 6.09
C ASP A 113 -8.70 -8.17 4.71
N VAL A 114 -9.60 -7.36 4.15
CA VAL A 114 -10.26 -7.60 2.86
C VAL A 114 -9.55 -6.79 1.77
N ALA A 115 -9.26 -7.40 0.65
CA ALA A 115 -8.37 -6.87 -0.38
C ALA A 115 -6.97 -6.59 0.18
N ALA A 116 -6.45 -7.58 0.91
CA ALA A 116 -5.27 -7.45 1.76
C ALA A 116 -3.96 -7.20 0.99
N GLY A 117 -3.94 -7.43 -0.33
CA GLY A 117 -2.78 -7.20 -1.19
C GLY A 117 -1.54 -7.95 -0.70
N SER A 118 -0.48 -7.22 -0.39
CA SER A 118 0.76 -7.80 0.15
C SER A 118 0.66 -8.32 1.59
N GLY A 119 -0.41 -7.99 2.31
CA GLY A 119 -0.59 -8.28 3.73
C GLY A 119 0.16 -7.35 4.68
N SER A 120 0.70 -6.22 4.19
CA SER A 120 1.54 -5.31 4.99
C SER A 120 0.84 -4.75 6.23
N LEU A 121 -0.46 -4.39 6.10
CA LEU A 121 -1.24 -3.83 7.21
C LEU A 121 -1.43 -4.87 8.31
N ALA A 122 -1.92 -6.05 7.93
CA ALA A 122 -2.11 -7.14 8.87
C ALA A 122 -0.81 -7.62 9.49
N ALA A 123 0.29 -7.65 8.72
CA ALA A 123 1.61 -8.01 9.24
C ALA A 123 2.09 -7.02 10.30
N ALA A 124 2.00 -5.72 10.06
CA ALA A 124 2.38 -4.71 11.05
C ALA A 124 1.50 -4.77 12.30
N ILE A 125 0.19 -5.02 12.14
CA ILE A 125 -0.75 -5.16 13.26
C ILE A 125 -0.44 -6.41 14.09
N ALA A 126 -0.21 -7.55 13.46
CA ALA A 126 0.09 -8.81 14.14
C ALA A 126 1.44 -8.75 14.85
N ASP A 127 2.47 -8.19 14.22
CA ASP A 127 3.80 -8.03 14.84
C ASP A 127 3.75 -7.15 16.09
N TYR A 128 3.04 -6.04 16.03
CA TYR A 128 2.90 -5.13 17.18
C TYR A 128 1.92 -5.66 18.24
N ASN A 129 0.94 -6.48 17.86
CA ASN A 129 -0.11 -7.03 18.74
C ASN A 129 -0.14 -8.57 18.66
N PRO A 130 0.78 -9.27 19.33
CA PRO A 130 0.98 -10.72 19.13
C PRO A 130 -0.22 -11.60 19.55
N HIS A 131 -1.21 -11.03 20.22
CA HIS A 131 -2.45 -11.71 20.60
C HIS A 131 -3.49 -11.74 19.47
N ILE A 132 -3.32 -10.94 18.41
CA ILE A 132 -4.27 -10.88 17.29
C ILE A 132 -3.98 -12.00 16.30
N ARG A 133 -5.03 -12.64 15.80
CA ARG A 133 -4.99 -13.55 14.65
C ARG A 133 -5.61 -12.85 13.45
N CYS A 134 -4.86 -12.77 12.36
CA CYS A 134 -5.30 -12.10 11.14
C CYS A 134 -5.69 -13.13 10.07
N THR A 135 -6.70 -12.78 9.30
CA THR A 135 -7.07 -13.50 8.07
C THR A 135 -7.02 -12.50 6.92
N LEU A 136 -6.22 -12.79 5.90
CA LEU A 136 -6.15 -12.01 4.67
C LEU A 136 -7.10 -12.63 3.65
N LEU A 137 -8.01 -11.83 3.12
CA LEU A 137 -8.91 -12.23 2.04
C LEU A 137 -8.55 -11.46 0.78
N ASP A 138 -8.24 -12.18 -0.29
CA ASP A 138 -7.92 -11.60 -1.59
C ASP A 138 -8.06 -12.67 -2.70
N PHE A 139 -7.85 -12.28 -3.95
CA PHE A 139 -7.79 -13.21 -5.08
C PHE A 139 -6.62 -14.20 -4.94
N ALA A 140 -6.77 -15.38 -5.53
CA ALA A 140 -5.82 -16.48 -5.36
C ALA A 140 -4.35 -16.12 -5.73
N PRO A 141 -4.05 -15.41 -6.83
CA PRO A 141 -2.69 -14.99 -7.16
C PRO A 141 -2.10 -14.03 -6.12
N VAL A 142 -2.92 -13.10 -5.59
CA VAL A 142 -2.52 -12.14 -4.57
C VAL A 142 -2.23 -12.83 -3.25
N CYS A 143 -3.11 -13.76 -2.83
CA CYS A 143 -2.88 -14.59 -1.64
C CYS A 143 -1.60 -15.40 -1.72
N ALA A 144 -1.21 -15.88 -2.91
CA ALA A 144 0.05 -16.59 -3.09
C ALA A 144 1.29 -15.71 -2.82
N LEU A 145 1.23 -14.45 -3.22
CA LEU A 145 2.28 -13.46 -2.92
C LEU A 145 2.27 -13.05 -1.44
N ALA A 146 1.09 -12.79 -0.88
CA ALA A 146 0.94 -12.44 0.54
C ALA A 146 1.53 -13.53 1.45
N ARG A 147 1.33 -14.81 1.15
CA ARG A 147 1.94 -15.92 1.91
C ARG A 147 3.46 -15.86 1.93
N LYS A 148 4.11 -15.52 0.81
CA LYS A 148 5.57 -15.37 0.76
C LYS A 148 6.04 -14.25 1.70
N ASN A 149 5.30 -13.14 1.74
CA ASN A 149 5.60 -12.04 2.65
C ASN A 149 5.39 -12.43 4.12
N ILE A 150 4.27 -13.10 4.44
CA ILE A 150 3.97 -13.60 5.80
C ILE A 150 5.13 -14.47 6.31
N VAL A 151 5.61 -15.42 5.48
CA VAL A 151 6.76 -16.27 5.80
C VAL A 151 8.02 -15.44 6.04
N SER A 152 8.29 -14.45 5.18
CA SER A 152 9.47 -13.58 5.33
C SER A 152 9.46 -12.74 6.60
N PHE A 153 8.27 -12.48 7.16
CA PHE A 153 8.09 -11.77 8.43
C PHE A 153 8.06 -12.70 9.66
N GLY A 154 8.01 -14.04 9.47
CA GLY A 154 7.89 -15.00 10.57
C GLY A 154 6.53 -14.97 11.26
N LEU A 155 5.45 -14.64 10.51
CA LEU A 155 4.11 -14.45 11.06
C LEU A 155 3.10 -15.53 10.64
N GLU A 156 3.56 -16.69 10.19
CA GLU A 156 2.73 -17.79 9.66
C GLU A 156 1.76 -18.34 10.69
N GLU A 157 2.12 -18.30 11.97
CA GLU A 157 1.25 -18.76 13.04
C GLU A 157 0.17 -17.75 13.42
N GLN A 158 0.32 -16.50 13.01
CA GLN A 158 -0.62 -15.42 13.35
C GLN A 158 -1.50 -15.03 12.19
N ILE A 159 -1.05 -15.22 10.94
CA ILE A 159 -1.71 -14.73 9.75
C ILE A 159 -2.03 -15.89 8.80
N SER A 160 -3.30 -16.05 8.48
CA SER A 160 -3.78 -16.98 7.47
C SER A 160 -4.29 -16.24 6.22
N THR A 161 -4.43 -16.95 5.11
CA THR A 161 -4.99 -16.39 3.86
C THR A 161 -6.19 -17.17 3.40
N VAL A 162 -7.20 -16.48 2.90
CA VAL A 162 -8.38 -17.03 2.26
C VAL A 162 -8.46 -16.47 0.84
N ALA A 163 -8.35 -17.36 -0.14
CA ALA A 163 -8.50 -16.98 -1.55
C ALA A 163 -9.98 -17.01 -1.92
N ALA A 164 -10.55 -15.86 -2.19
CA ALA A 164 -11.96 -15.74 -2.58
C ALA A 164 -12.16 -14.49 -3.46
N ASP A 165 -13.25 -14.54 -4.24
CA ASP A 165 -13.77 -13.35 -4.92
C ASP A 165 -14.63 -12.56 -3.93
N MET A 166 -14.13 -11.38 -3.52
CA MET A 166 -14.80 -10.55 -2.52
C MET A 166 -16.04 -9.82 -3.04
N PHE A 167 -16.33 -9.93 -4.33
CA PHE A 167 -17.51 -9.34 -4.97
C PHE A 167 -18.64 -10.35 -5.20
N ARG A 168 -18.50 -11.58 -4.69
CA ARG A 168 -19.49 -12.67 -4.85
C ARG A 168 -19.92 -13.26 -3.53
#